data_a0ffac42aaade652ec70838a20aba86f
#
_entry.id   a0ffac42aaade652ec70838a20aba86f
#
_cell.length_a   1.000
_cell.length_b   1.000
_cell.length_c   1.000
_cell.angle_alpha   90.00
_cell.angle_beta   90.00
_cell.angle_gamma   90.00
#
_symmetry.space_group_name_H-M   'P 1'
#
loop_
_entity.id
_entity.type
_entity.pdbx_description
1 polymer ?
#
loop_
_entity_poly.entity_id
_entity_poly.type
_entity_poly.pdbx_seq_one_letter_code
_entity_poly.pdbx_strand_id
1 'polypeptide(L)' 'MTAMTAWRTDEPCPVCATGLVMCDDGMNLRAECRLCGWSDTWTSDQLDGGDL' A
#
# COMPACT_ATOMS: atom_id res chain seq x y z
N MET A 1 -19.37 8.29 -3.15
CA MET A 1 -18.58 7.93 -2.02
C MET A 1 -17.63 6.80 -2.37
N THR A 2 -16.39 6.91 -1.99
CA THR A 2 -15.38 5.95 -2.37
C THR A 2 -15.27 4.86 -1.33
N ALA A 3 -15.25 3.63 -1.73
CA ALA A 3 -15.09 2.55 -0.80
C ALA A 3 -13.61 2.19 -0.69
N MET A 4 -13.13 2.09 0.50
CA MET A 4 -11.76 1.71 0.74
C MET A 4 -11.68 0.19 0.76
N THR A 5 -10.72 -0.36 0.03
CA THR A 5 -10.49 -1.78 -0.02
C THR A 5 -9.15 -2.11 0.62
N ALA A 6 -9.12 -3.11 1.45
CA ALA A 6 -7.88 -3.51 2.08
C ALA A 6 -7.71 -5.03 1.97
N TRP A 7 -6.49 -5.49 1.79
CA TRP A 7 -6.22 -6.91 1.69
C TRP A 7 -4.79 -7.20 2.15
N ARG A 8 -4.55 -8.44 2.52
CA ARG A 8 -3.23 -8.85 2.95
C ARG A 8 -2.41 -9.31 1.76
N THR A 9 -1.11 -9.09 1.84
CA THR A 9 -0.20 -9.52 0.80
C THR A 9 0.92 -10.35 1.39
N ASP A 10 1.71 -10.94 0.53
CA ASP A 10 2.90 -11.65 0.95
C ASP A 10 4.14 -10.78 0.90
N GLU A 11 3.96 -9.51 0.63
CA GLU A 11 5.08 -8.59 0.57
C GLU A 11 5.66 -8.39 1.95
N PRO A 12 6.94 -8.60 2.13
CA PRO A 12 7.53 -8.42 3.46
C PRO A 12 7.73 -6.94 3.78
N CYS A 13 7.50 -6.61 5.01
CA CYS A 13 7.80 -5.28 5.49
C CYS A 13 9.30 -5.05 5.48
N PRO A 14 9.78 -3.93 4.95
CA PRO A 14 11.24 -3.69 4.91
C PRO A 14 11.85 -3.49 6.28
N VAL A 15 11.03 -3.31 7.30
CA VAL A 15 11.54 -3.10 8.65
C VAL A 15 11.50 -4.39 9.47
N CYS A 16 10.38 -5.10 9.46
CA CYS A 16 10.24 -6.26 10.32
C CYS A 16 9.92 -7.54 9.56
N ALA A 17 9.81 -7.45 8.25
CA ALA A 17 9.57 -8.62 7.39
C ALA A 17 8.21 -9.28 7.57
N THR A 18 7.32 -8.64 8.28
CA THR A 18 5.95 -9.14 8.42
C THR A 18 5.16 -8.79 7.15
N GLY A 19 4.22 -9.62 6.78
CA GLY A 19 3.41 -9.35 5.60
C GLY A 19 2.69 -8.01 5.70
N LEU A 20 2.68 -7.27 4.61
CA LEU A 20 2.05 -5.96 4.57
C LEU A 20 0.57 -6.06 4.22
N VAL A 21 -0.19 -5.08 4.67
CA VAL A 21 -1.58 -4.92 4.30
C VAL A 21 -1.65 -3.79 3.29
N MET A 22 -2.31 -4.03 2.17
CA MET A 22 -2.49 -2.99 1.16
C MET A 22 -3.88 -2.40 1.28
N CYS A 23 -3.95 -1.10 1.08
CA CYS A 23 -5.22 -0.37 1.10
C CYS A 23 -5.35 0.45 -0.17
N ASP A 24 -6.51 0.41 -0.77
CA ASP A 24 -6.78 1.14 -2.00
C ASP A 24 -8.01 2.01 -1.77
N ASP A 25 -7.88 3.31 -1.87
CA ASP A 25 -9.00 4.22 -1.69
C ASP A 25 -9.52 4.79 -3.00
N GLY A 26 -9.10 4.24 -4.11
CA GLY A 26 -9.57 4.68 -5.41
C GLY A 26 -8.59 5.58 -6.13
N MET A 27 -7.81 6.34 -5.43
CA MET A 27 -6.83 7.22 -6.03
C MET A 27 -5.43 6.94 -5.57
N ASN A 28 -5.29 6.40 -4.39
CA ASN A 28 -3.99 6.13 -3.82
C ASN A 28 -3.90 4.69 -3.39
N LEU A 29 -2.71 4.15 -3.44
CA LEU A 29 -2.45 2.82 -2.92
C LEU A 29 -1.51 2.97 -1.73
N ARG A 30 -1.83 2.31 -0.63
CA ARG A 30 -1.07 2.43 0.59
C ARG A 30 -0.73 1.06 1.13
N ALA A 31 0.52 0.89 1.55
CA ALA A 31 0.95 -0.31 2.22
C ALA A 31 1.19 -0.01 3.69
N GLU A 32 0.76 -0.89 4.56
CA GLU A 32 0.93 -0.70 5.98
C GLU A 32 1.45 -1.95 6.63
N CYS A 33 2.33 -1.79 7.59
CA CYS A 33 2.73 -2.89 8.45
C CYS A 33 2.02 -2.74 9.78
N ARG A 34 1.25 -3.75 10.16
CA ARG A 34 0.49 -3.68 11.38
C ARG A 34 1.30 -4.03 12.60
N LEU A 35 2.49 -4.49 12.41
CA LEU A 35 3.33 -4.89 13.52
C LEU A 35 4.25 -3.78 13.97
N CYS A 36 4.98 -3.19 13.05
CA CYS A 36 5.94 -2.15 13.41
C CYS A 36 5.48 -0.74 13.07
N GLY A 37 4.36 -0.60 12.37
CA GLY A 37 3.83 0.71 12.04
C GLY A 37 4.38 1.33 10.77
N TRP A 38 5.16 0.61 10.02
CA TRP A 38 5.70 1.11 8.77
C TRP A 38 4.56 1.31 7.76
N SER A 39 4.66 2.35 6.95
CA SER A 39 3.69 2.57 5.90
C SER A 39 4.30 3.33 4.74
N ASP A 40 3.69 3.18 3.59
CA ASP A 40 4.10 3.89 2.39
C ASP A 40 2.85 4.13 1.55
N THR A 41 2.88 5.16 0.71
CA THR A 41 1.72 5.54 -0.09
C THR A 41 2.17 5.90 -1.49
N TRP A 42 1.42 5.45 -2.47
CA TRP A 42 1.66 5.80 -3.87
C TRP A 42 0.41 6.42 -4.45
N THR A 43 0.59 7.44 -5.28
CA THR A 43 -0.54 8.03 -5.98
C THR A 43 -0.72 7.30 -7.30
N SER A 44 -1.87 7.47 -7.91
CA SER A 44 -2.13 6.87 -9.20
C SER A 44 -1.16 7.35 -10.26
N ASP A 45 -0.71 8.56 -10.17
CA ASP A 45 0.29 9.07 -11.11
C ASP A 45 1.56 8.28 -11.05
N GLN A 46 2.03 7.97 -9.86
CA GLN A 46 3.25 7.21 -9.70
C GLN A 46 3.09 5.79 -10.19
N LEU A 47 1.95 5.22 -9.93
CA LEU A 47 1.72 3.85 -10.35
C LEU A 47 1.56 3.74 -11.85
N ASP A 48 0.98 4.78 -12.47
CA ASP A 48 0.68 4.75 -13.85
C ASP A 48 1.87 4.89 -14.70
N GLY A 49 2.86 5.30 -14.28
CA GLY A 49 3.81 5.27 -15.09
C GLY A 49 4.71 5.89 -15.33
N GLY A 50 4.52 6.42 -15.07
CA GLY A 50 5.37 6.93 -15.25
C GLY A 50 6.01 6.90 -16.44
N ASP A 51 5.93 6.76 -17.15
CA ASP A 51 6.61 6.74 -18.13
C ASP A 51 6.56 7.47 -19.03
N LEU A 52 6.35 7.75 -19.21
CA LEU A 52 6.39 8.41 -20.08
C LEU A 52 7.01 8.63 -20.58
#